data_da29f773c6dcb5983c24a0f275b91bb6
#
_entry.id   da29f773c6dcb5983c24a0f275b91bb6
#
_cell.length_a   1.000
_cell.length_b   1.000
_cell.length_c   1.000
_cell.angle_alpha   90.00
_cell.angle_beta   90.00
_cell.angle_gamma   90.00
#
_symmetry.space_group_name_H-M   'P 1'
#
loop_
_entity.id
_entity.type
_entity.pdbx_description
1 polymer ?
#
loop_
_entity_poly.entity_id
_entity_poly.type
_entity_poly.pdbx_seq_one_letter_code
_entity_poly.pdbx_strand_id
1 'polypeptide(L)'
;MIECQDVSFSYPASALPDSESQTGGALKHISCTIEDGSFVLLCGTSGCGKTTMTRLFNGLIPHYHEGTYTGSVYLDGKDTRDLSLFDISLKVGSVFQNPRSQFFNVDTTSELAFGPENHGMAEDI
;
A
#
# COMPACT_ATOMS: atom_id res chain seq x y z
N MET A 1 6.36 -12.36 -3.33
CA MET A 1 7.42 -11.83 -2.43
C MET A 1 7.47 -10.32 -2.54
N ILE A 2 7.58 -9.65 -1.43
CA ILE A 2 7.77 -8.20 -1.36
C ILE A 2 9.18 -7.94 -0.82
N GLU A 3 9.93 -7.09 -1.50
CA GLU A 3 11.29 -6.75 -1.09
C GLU A 3 11.48 -5.23 -1.06
N CYS A 4 11.99 -4.73 0.05
CA CYS A 4 12.39 -3.33 0.21
C CYS A 4 13.89 -3.22 0.24
N GLN A 5 14.45 -2.34 -0.58
CA GLN A 5 15.88 -2.08 -0.64
C GLN A 5 16.16 -0.61 -0.35
N ASP A 6 16.68 -0.37 0.84
CA ASP A 6 17.11 0.97 1.31
C ASP A 6 16.06 2.07 1.09
N VAL A 7 14.81 1.76 1.45
CA VAL A 7 13.67 2.64 1.19
C VAL A 7 13.63 3.76 2.20
N SER A 8 13.56 4.98 1.70
CA SER A 8 13.28 6.18 2.49
C SER A 8 12.14 6.94 1.83
N PHE A 9 11.20 7.42 2.62
CA PHE A 9 10.08 8.22 2.14
C PHE A 9 9.68 9.28 3.16
N SER A 10 9.36 10.47 2.67
CA SER A 10 8.76 11.54 3.46
C SER A 10 7.68 12.26 2.67
N TYR A 11 6.58 12.59 3.35
CA TYR A 11 5.51 13.40 2.75
C TYR A 11 5.99 14.85 2.58
N PRO A 12 5.47 15.60 1.57
CA PRO A 12 5.76 17.02 1.46
C PRO A 12 5.18 17.77 2.66
N ALA A 13 5.86 18.83 3.10
CA ALA A 13 5.46 19.63 4.26
C ALA A 13 4.03 20.20 4.13
N SER A 14 3.57 20.47 2.91
CA SER A 14 2.21 20.96 2.62
C SER A 14 1.11 19.90 2.82
N ALA A 15 1.46 18.64 2.91
CA ALA A 15 0.50 17.54 3.06
C ALA A 15 0.32 17.10 4.52
N LEU A 16 1.09 17.67 5.44
CA LEU A 16 1.03 17.34 6.87
C LEU A 16 0.16 18.39 7.60
N PRO A 17 -0.77 17.94 8.46
CA PRO A 17 -1.45 18.86 9.35
C PRO A 17 -0.48 19.53 10.32
N ASP A 18 -0.73 20.78 10.68
CA ASP A 18 0.14 21.62 11.52
C ASP A 18 0.54 21.01 12.88
N SER A 19 -0.16 19.98 13.30
CA SER A 19 0.06 19.28 14.58
C SER A 19 0.98 18.06 14.50
N GLU A 20 1.32 17.60 13.30
CA GLU A 20 2.24 16.47 13.13
C GLU A 20 3.65 17.00 12.85
N SER A 21 4.56 16.68 13.76
CA SER A 21 5.97 16.98 13.57
C SER A 21 6.47 16.46 12.22
N GLN A 22 7.40 17.16 11.59
CA GLN A 22 8.01 16.84 10.28
C GLN A 22 8.51 15.40 10.10
N THR A 23 8.42 14.58 11.14
CA THR A 23 8.84 13.18 11.15
C THR A 23 7.68 12.20 11.14
N GLY A 24 6.43 12.66 11.21
CA GLY A 24 5.26 11.78 11.25
C GLY A 24 5.08 11.01 9.94
N GLY A 25 5.08 9.67 10.01
CA GLY A 25 4.89 8.79 8.88
C GLY A 25 6.09 8.64 7.94
N ALA A 26 7.23 9.27 8.22
CA ALA A 26 8.43 9.13 7.41
C ALA A 26 9.11 7.76 7.63
N LEU A 27 9.68 7.23 6.55
CA LEU A 27 10.52 6.02 6.56
C LEU A 27 11.96 6.39 6.26
N LYS A 28 12.91 5.72 6.92
CA LYS A 28 14.35 5.95 6.74
C LYS A 28 15.08 4.62 6.60
N HIS A 29 15.72 4.43 5.44
CA HIS A 29 16.62 3.30 5.17
C HIS A 29 16.03 1.94 5.56
N ILE A 30 14.82 1.66 5.10
CA ILE A 30 14.13 0.39 5.38
C ILE A 30 14.56 -0.65 4.35
N SER A 31 15.07 -1.77 4.84
CA SER A 31 15.40 -2.94 4.03
C SER A 31 14.79 -4.18 4.68
N CYS A 32 13.91 -4.86 3.95
CA CYS A 32 13.27 -6.09 4.42
C CYS A 32 12.73 -6.92 3.26
N THR A 33 12.50 -8.18 3.52
CA THR A 33 11.88 -9.12 2.57
C THR A 33 10.71 -9.82 3.24
N ILE A 34 9.57 -9.84 2.57
CA ILE A 34 8.39 -10.60 2.96
C ILE A 34 8.22 -11.73 1.95
N GLU A 35 8.49 -12.95 2.39
CA GLU A 35 8.44 -14.12 1.52
C GLU A 35 7.00 -14.59 1.30
N ASP A 36 6.79 -15.30 0.19
CA ASP A 36 5.49 -15.89 -0.12
C ASP A 36 5.05 -16.87 0.97
N GLY A 37 3.76 -16.87 1.29
CA GLY A 37 3.17 -17.73 2.30
C GLY A 37 3.50 -17.33 3.74
N SER A 38 4.22 -16.24 3.97
CA SER A 38 4.52 -15.77 5.32
C SER A 38 3.40 -14.89 5.88
N PHE A 39 3.30 -14.90 7.21
CA PHE A 39 2.48 -13.97 7.97
C PHE A 39 3.39 -13.00 8.72
N VAL A 40 3.26 -11.71 8.47
CA VAL A 40 4.14 -10.68 9.03
C VAL A 40 3.32 -9.68 9.84
N LEU A 41 3.72 -9.44 11.08
CA LEU A 41 3.14 -8.42 11.94
C LEU A 41 4.01 -7.16 11.94
N LEU A 42 3.43 -6.04 11.54
CA LEU A 42 4.07 -4.73 11.58
C LEU A 42 3.58 -3.96 12.81
N CYS A 43 4.45 -3.77 13.77
CA CYS A 43 4.15 -3.12 15.06
C CYS A 43 4.87 -1.79 15.20
N GLY A 44 4.27 -0.90 15.97
CA GLY A 44 4.88 0.37 16.32
C GLY A 44 3.87 1.35 16.89
N THR A 45 4.36 2.45 17.45
CA THR A 45 3.53 3.54 17.96
C THR A 45 2.79 4.25 16.83
N SER A 46 1.72 4.96 17.16
CA SER A 46 1.00 5.79 16.18
C SER A 46 1.95 6.82 15.55
N GLY A 47 1.87 6.97 14.23
CA GLY A 47 2.70 7.92 13.48
C GLY A 47 4.13 7.44 13.20
N CYS A 48 4.48 6.17 13.47
CA CYS A 48 5.85 5.66 13.23
C CYS A 48 6.11 5.19 11.78
N GLY A 49 5.11 5.27 10.88
CA GLY A 49 5.27 4.92 9.47
C GLY A 49 4.62 3.61 9.03
N LYS A 50 3.82 2.93 9.86
CA LYS A 50 3.14 1.68 9.49
C LYS A 50 2.23 1.84 8.27
N THR A 51 1.41 2.87 8.25
CA THR A 51 0.52 3.19 7.12
C THR A 51 1.33 3.53 5.87
N THR A 52 2.40 4.28 6.00
CA THR A 52 3.31 4.61 4.90
C THR A 52 3.91 3.36 4.29
N MET A 53 4.32 2.40 5.10
CA MET A 53 4.84 1.11 4.65
C MET A 53 3.82 0.33 3.82
N THR A 54 2.56 0.25 4.29
CA THR A 54 1.49 -0.42 3.53
C THR A 54 1.17 0.28 2.22
N ARG A 55 1.25 1.61 2.18
CA ARG A 55 1.07 2.39 0.94
C ARG A 55 2.16 2.16 -0.09
N LEU A 56 3.38 1.88 0.35
CA LEU A 56 4.44 1.43 -0.56
C LEU A 56 4.15 0.07 -1.18
N PHE A 57 3.60 -0.87 -0.39
CA PHE A 57 3.31 -2.23 -0.86
C PHE A 57 2.13 -2.29 -1.82
N ASN A 58 1.11 -1.48 -1.62
CA ASN A 58 -0.07 -1.46 -2.49
C ASN A 58 0.01 -0.46 -3.65
N GLY A 59 1.13 0.24 -3.80
CA GLY A 59 1.39 1.16 -4.88
C GLY A 59 0.76 2.55 -4.74
N LEU A 60 0.06 2.84 -3.64
CA LEU A 60 -0.45 4.20 -3.38
C LEU A 60 0.69 5.22 -3.25
N ILE A 61 1.87 4.76 -2.87
CA ILE A 61 3.12 5.51 -3.01
C ILE A 61 3.96 4.79 -4.08
N PRO A 62 4.40 5.44 -5.14
CA PRO A 62 4.28 6.88 -5.47
C PRO A 62 3.09 7.25 -6.33
N HIS A 63 2.24 6.29 -6.75
CA HIS A 63 1.22 6.54 -7.78
C HIS A 63 0.11 7.52 -7.37
N TYR A 64 -0.24 7.55 -6.10
CA TYR A 64 -1.29 8.42 -5.56
C TYR A 64 -0.75 9.47 -4.59
N HIS A 65 0.13 9.08 -3.68
CA HIS A 65 0.77 9.98 -2.72
C HIS A 65 2.13 10.43 -3.23
N GLU A 66 2.34 11.72 -3.30
CA GLU A 66 3.62 12.32 -3.66
C GLU A 66 4.48 12.53 -2.42
N GLY A 67 5.79 12.59 -2.62
CA GLY A 67 6.76 12.83 -1.57
C GLY A 67 8.19 12.56 -2.04
N THR A 68 9.13 12.68 -1.11
CA THR A 68 10.53 12.32 -1.38
C THR A 68 10.71 10.83 -1.15
N TYR A 69 10.94 10.09 -2.24
CA TYR A 69 11.06 8.64 -2.25
C TYR A 69 12.42 8.21 -2.83
N THR A 70 13.17 7.46 -2.04
CA THR A 70 14.46 6.87 -2.44
C THR A 70 14.48 5.38 -2.10
N GLY A 71 15.39 4.63 -2.73
CA GLY A 71 15.39 3.17 -2.64
C GLY A 71 14.37 2.55 -3.57
N SER A 72 14.06 1.28 -3.36
CA SER A 72 13.15 0.53 -4.24
C SER A 72 12.31 -0.47 -3.47
N VAL A 73 11.06 -0.64 -3.90
CA VAL A 73 10.16 -1.70 -3.45
C VAL A 73 9.85 -2.60 -4.64
N TYR A 74 10.12 -3.89 -4.49
CA TYR A 74 9.87 -4.89 -5.52
C TYR A 74 8.71 -5.79 -5.13
N LEU A 75 7.83 -6.01 -6.08
CA LEU A 75 6.72 -6.96 -6.00
C LEU A 75 6.97 -8.06 -7.02
N ASP A 76 7.26 -9.27 -6.55
CA ASP A 76 7.68 -10.41 -7.41
C ASP A 76 8.82 -10.06 -8.37
N GLY A 77 9.81 -9.33 -7.89
CA GLY A 77 10.99 -8.94 -8.64
C GLY A 77 10.83 -7.73 -9.55
N LYS A 78 9.64 -7.09 -9.59
CA LYS A 78 9.38 -5.88 -10.37
C LYS A 78 9.23 -4.67 -9.46
N ASP A 79 9.90 -3.57 -9.80
CA ASP A 79 9.78 -2.31 -9.05
C ASP A 79 8.34 -1.79 -9.15
N THR A 80 7.74 -1.44 -8.01
CA THR A 80 6.36 -0.95 -7.97
C THR A 80 6.16 0.36 -8.74
N ARG A 81 7.22 1.13 -8.97
CA ARG A 81 7.16 2.35 -9.79
C ARG A 81 6.94 2.06 -11.28
N ASP A 82 7.36 0.87 -11.74
CA ASP A 82 7.20 0.44 -13.14
C ASP A 82 5.87 -0.27 -13.39
N LEU A 83 5.13 -0.59 -12.34
CA LEU A 83 3.82 -1.24 -12.40
C LEU A 83 2.71 -0.19 -12.30
N SER A 84 1.61 -0.40 -13.04
CA SER A 84 0.39 0.40 -12.85
C SER A 84 -0.32 0.01 -11.54
N LEU A 85 -1.18 0.88 -11.02
CA LEU A 85 -2.02 0.52 -9.87
C LEU A 85 -2.90 -0.69 -10.15
N PHE A 86 -3.36 -0.85 -11.39
CA PHE A 86 -4.11 -2.02 -11.80
C PHE A 86 -3.27 -3.30 -11.67
N ASP A 87 -2.05 -3.31 -12.19
CA ASP A 87 -1.15 -4.48 -12.09
C ASP A 87 -0.85 -4.85 -10.65
N ILE A 88 -0.64 -3.84 -9.79
CA ILE A 88 -0.41 -4.06 -8.36
C ILE A 88 -1.66 -4.61 -7.70
N SER A 89 -2.87 -4.12 -8.04
CA SER A 89 -4.12 -4.57 -7.45
C SER A 89 -4.45 -6.03 -7.75
N LEU A 90 -3.93 -6.58 -8.84
CA LEU A 90 -4.05 -8.02 -9.14
C LEU A 90 -3.28 -8.90 -8.16
N LYS A 91 -2.29 -8.35 -7.48
CA LYS A 91 -1.40 -9.07 -6.58
C LYS A 91 -1.55 -8.69 -5.11
N VAL A 92 -1.98 -7.46 -4.83
CA VAL A 92 -2.05 -6.89 -3.48
C VAL A 92 -3.46 -6.43 -3.18
N GLY A 93 -4.11 -7.11 -2.25
CA GLY A 93 -5.36 -6.65 -1.65
C GLY A 93 -5.07 -5.83 -0.40
N SER A 94 -5.82 -4.74 -0.20
CA SER A 94 -5.65 -3.86 0.94
C SER A 94 -6.94 -3.72 1.74
N VAL A 95 -6.81 -3.79 3.07
CA VAL A 95 -7.88 -3.43 4.01
C VAL A 95 -7.42 -2.19 4.75
N PHE A 96 -8.15 -1.09 4.57
CA PHE A 96 -7.81 0.18 5.20
C PHE A 96 -8.28 0.27 6.65
N GLN A 97 -7.79 1.26 7.38
CA GLN A 97 -8.06 1.46 8.81
C GLN A 97 -9.55 1.58 9.12
N ASN A 98 -10.37 2.14 8.22
CA ASN A 98 -11.82 2.16 8.31
C ASN A 98 -12.44 1.28 7.19
N PRO A 99 -12.69 -0.03 7.43
CA PRO A 99 -13.21 -0.93 6.40
C PRO A 99 -14.60 -0.53 5.87
N ARG A 100 -15.41 0.18 6.65
CA ARG A 100 -16.74 0.63 6.22
C ARG A 100 -16.68 1.56 5.01
N SER A 101 -15.64 2.37 4.90
CA SER A 101 -15.46 3.30 3.77
C SER A 101 -15.13 2.59 2.46
N GLN A 102 -14.81 1.30 2.50
CA GLN A 102 -14.51 0.50 1.31
C GLN A 102 -15.74 -0.16 0.67
N PHE A 103 -16.89 -0.15 1.36
CA PHE A 103 -18.12 -0.71 0.82
C PHE A 103 -18.78 0.26 -0.16
N PHE A 104 -19.03 -0.21 -1.38
CA PHE A 104 -19.63 0.55 -2.46
C PHE A 104 -21.02 0.07 -2.84
N ASN A 105 -21.35 -1.19 -2.61
CA ASN A 105 -22.59 -1.81 -3.04
C ASN A 105 -23.62 -1.89 -1.93
N VAL A 106 -24.88 -2.03 -2.32
CA VAL A 106 -26.02 -2.07 -1.39
C VAL A 106 -26.31 -3.44 -0.81
N ASP A 107 -25.72 -4.48 -1.38
CA ASP A 107 -25.89 -5.87 -0.96
C ASP A 107 -24.56 -6.62 -0.91
N THR A 108 -24.54 -7.73 -0.15
CA THR A 108 -23.34 -8.51 0.12
C THR A 108 -22.81 -9.21 -1.13
N THR A 109 -23.70 -9.71 -2.00
CA THR A 109 -23.30 -10.44 -3.21
C THR A 109 -22.58 -9.52 -4.18
N SER A 110 -23.13 -8.35 -4.44
CA SER A 110 -22.50 -7.35 -5.31
C SER A 110 -21.17 -6.84 -4.72
N GLU A 111 -21.09 -6.72 -3.40
CA GLU A 111 -19.84 -6.30 -2.74
C GLU A 111 -18.74 -7.35 -2.88
N LEU A 112 -19.05 -8.63 -2.73
CA LEU A 112 -18.09 -9.71 -2.93
C LEU A 112 -17.63 -9.84 -4.38
N ALA A 113 -18.51 -9.59 -5.33
CA ALA A 113 -18.20 -9.64 -6.77
C ALA A 113 -17.44 -8.41 -7.28
N PHE A 114 -17.48 -7.27 -6.56
CA PHE A 114 -16.94 -6.00 -7.01
C PHE A 114 -15.47 -6.05 -7.43
N GLY A 115 -14.61 -6.63 -6.59
CA GLY A 115 -13.20 -6.79 -6.91
C GLY A 115 -12.96 -7.68 -8.14
N PRO A 116 -13.47 -8.93 -8.15
CA PRO A 116 -13.36 -9.83 -9.29
C PRO A 116 -13.89 -9.25 -10.60
N GLU A 117 -15.05 -8.60 -10.57
CA GLU A 117 -15.64 -7.94 -11.75
C GLU A 117 -14.72 -6.84 -12.29
N ASN A 118 -14.17 -6.00 -11.42
CA ASN A 118 -13.22 -4.94 -11.81
C ASN A 118 -11.92 -5.50 -12.41
N HIS A 119 -11.55 -6.72 -12.07
CA HIS A 119 -10.41 -7.43 -12.66
C HIS A 119 -10.78 -8.24 -13.92
N GLY A 120 -12.03 -8.16 -14.38
CA GLY A 120 -12.49 -8.82 -15.60
C GLY A 120 -12.69 -10.34 -15.46
N MET A 121 -12.93 -10.82 -14.24
CA MET A 121 -13.25 -12.24 -14.01
C MET A 121 -14.65 -12.55 -14.51
N ALA A 122 -14.83 -13.75 -15.06
CA ALA A 122 -16.13 -14.22 -15.52
C ALA A 122 -17.10 -14.47 -14.36
N GLU A 123 -18.39 -14.27 -14.61
CA GLU A 123 -19.44 -14.43 -13.59
C GLU A 123 -19.63 -15.88 -13.09
N ASP A 124 -19.10 -16.87 -13.79
CA ASP A 124 -19.26 -18.30 -13.53
C ASP A 124 -18.28 -18.88 -12.48
N ILE A 125 -17.71 -18.04 -11.66
CA ILE A 125 -16.77 -18.49 -10.62
C ILE A 125 -17.48 -18.58 -9.27
#